data_730252fc056cb4b8e5070b14ba3fcf50
#
_entry.id   730252fc056cb4b8e5070b14ba3fcf50
#
_cell.length_a   1.000
_cell.length_b   1.000
_cell.length_c   1.000
_cell.angle_alpha   90.00
_cell.angle_beta   90.00
_cell.angle_gamma   90.00
#
_symmetry.space_group_name_H-M   'P 1'
#
loop_
_entity.id
_entity.type
_entity.pdbx_description
1 polymer ?
#
loop_
_entity_poly.entity_id
_entity_poly.type
_entity_poly.pdbx_seq_one_letter_code
_entity_poly.pdbx_strand_id
1 'polypeptide(L)'
;MLMTQTRPNLQGRSFLAEKDFTEEEFLYLIDLAAELKDMKKRGIPHRYLEGKNIALLFEKPSTRTRCAFTVASIDLGAHPEYLGKNDIQLGKKESVEDTAKVLGRMFDGIEFRGFSQETVEGLAMHSGVPVWNGLTDSWHPTQMLADFLTIKEHIGHLKGVKFVYVGDGRNNMANSFLVAGALVGMDMRICSPESLFPEQEIIDLAKEIAEKSNGRITVTSNIDEAVSGADVLYTDVWVSMGEEDKFAERIELLTPYQVNMEMVKKTGNENVIFLHCLPAFHDLNTTVGKEIYEKFGIDCMEVTDEVFESERSIVFDEAENRMHTIKAVMAATL
;
A
#
# COMPACT_ATOMS: atom_id res chain seq x y z
N MET A 1 10.11 0.78 33.72
CA MET A 1 10.46 2.19 33.47
C MET A 1 10.17 2.41 31.99
N LEU A 2 8.93 2.83 31.66
CA LEU A 2 8.54 3.13 30.29
C LEU A 2 9.33 4.39 29.89
N MET A 3 10.27 4.24 28.95
CA MET A 3 10.85 5.39 28.28
C MET A 3 9.70 6.12 27.59
N THR A 4 9.42 7.34 28.01
CA THR A 4 8.57 8.26 27.27
C THR A 4 9.30 8.65 26.00
N GLN A 5 9.18 7.83 24.95
CA GLN A 5 9.55 8.28 23.61
C GLN A 5 8.65 9.50 23.32
N THR A 6 9.27 10.63 23.09
CA THR A 6 8.56 11.83 22.61
C THR A 6 7.95 11.48 21.26
N ARG A 7 6.60 11.48 21.18
CA ARG A 7 5.89 11.21 19.92
C ARG A 7 6.37 12.22 18.87
N PRO A 8 6.71 11.77 17.64
CA PRO A 8 7.07 12.68 16.57
C PRO A 8 5.93 13.67 16.30
N ASN A 9 6.28 14.92 16.03
CA ASN A 9 5.28 15.93 15.64
C ASN A 9 5.10 15.89 14.13
N LEU A 10 4.00 15.34 13.67
CA LEU A 10 3.64 15.26 12.25
C LEU A 10 2.54 16.27 11.86
N GLN A 11 2.10 17.13 12.77
CA GLN A 11 1.01 18.06 12.51
C GLN A 11 1.31 18.99 11.33
N GLY A 12 0.36 19.11 10.42
CA GLY A 12 0.48 19.90 9.19
C GLY A 12 1.23 19.19 8.05
N ARG A 13 1.80 18.00 8.27
CA ARG A 13 2.55 17.29 7.24
C ARG A 13 1.62 16.50 6.32
N SER A 14 1.97 16.48 5.03
CA SER A 14 1.37 15.58 4.05
C SER A 14 2.02 14.20 4.08
N PHE A 15 1.31 13.17 3.63
CA PHE A 15 1.79 11.78 3.52
C PHE A 15 1.76 11.35 2.05
N LEU A 16 2.82 11.68 1.30
CA LEU A 16 2.84 11.56 -0.17
C LEU A 16 3.62 10.33 -0.65
N ALA A 17 4.73 10.01 0.02
CA ALA A 17 5.57 8.85 -0.25
C ALA A 17 6.31 8.44 1.03
N GLU A 18 6.72 7.18 1.10
CA GLU A 18 7.41 6.60 2.26
C GLU A 18 8.76 7.26 2.51
N LYS A 19 9.48 7.64 1.43
CA LYS A 19 10.78 8.31 1.47
C LYS A 19 10.79 9.65 2.22
N ASP A 20 9.62 10.24 2.43
CA ASP A 20 9.47 11.55 3.09
C ASP A 20 9.46 11.43 4.62
N PHE A 21 9.54 10.21 5.15
CA PHE A 21 9.45 9.89 6.58
C PHE A 21 10.72 9.21 7.09
N THR A 22 10.99 9.41 8.38
CA THR A 22 12.05 8.67 9.09
C THR A 22 11.53 7.31 9.58
N GLU A 23 12.44 6.39 9.93
CA GLU A 23 12.10 5.11 10.58
C GLU A 23 11.22 5.34 11.83
N GLU A 24 11.58 6.29 12.69
CA GLU A 24 10.84 6.61 13.92
C GLU A 24 9.41 7.11 13.62
N GLU A 25 9.24 7.99 12.66
CA GLU A 25 7.94 8.53 12.25
C GLU A 25 7.06 7.44 11.64
N PHE A 26 7.63 6.57 10.81
CA PHE A 26 6.89 5.48 10.15
C PHE A 26 6.43 4.43 11.16
N LEU A 27 7.32 4.00 12.07
CA LEU A 27 6.99 3.08 13.15
C LEU A 27 5.96 3.68 14.13
N TYR A 28 6.06 4.97 14.42
CA TYR A 28 5.05 5.67 15.23
C TYR A 28 3.65 5.61 14.61
N LEU A 29 3.52 5.79 13.29
CA LEU A 29 2.23 5.67 12.60
C LEU A 29 1.65 4.25 12.69
N ILE A 30 2.50 3.22 12.58
CA ILE A 30 2.10 1.82 12.75
C ILE A 30 1.62 1.55 14.19
N ASP A 31 2.34 2.05 15.20
CA ASP A 31 1.99 1.85 16.61
C ASP A 31 0.70 2.59 16.97
N LEU A 32 0.53 3.82 16.49
CA LEU A 32 -0.70 4.58 16.65
C LEU A 32 -1.90 3.87 15.99
N ALA A 33 -1.68 3.25 14.82
CA ALA A 33 -2.72 2.47 14.15
C ALA A 33 -3.16 1.26 14.98
N ALA A 34 -2.21 0.55 15.59
CA ALA A 34 -2.51 -0.57 16.51
C ALA A 34 -3.30 -0.10 17.73
N GLU A 35 -2.93 1.06 18.33
CA GLU A 35 -3.66 1.68 19.43
C GLU A 35 -5.11 2.02 19.03
N LEU A 36 -5.30 2.69 17.89
CA LEU A 36 -6.62 3.05 17.37
C LEU A 36 -7.48 1.84 16.98
N LYS A 37 -6.85 0.76 16.50
CA LYS A 37 -7.50 -0.54 16.24
C LYS A 37 -8.03 -1.15 17.54
N ASP A 38 -7.21 -1.19 18.60
CA ASP A 38 -7.62 -1.69 19.92
C ASP A 38 -8.76 -0.84 20.50
N MET A 39 -8.67 0.50 20.43
CA MET A 39 -9.74 1.39 20.88
C MET A 39 -11.06 1.10 20.16
N LYS A 40 -11.05 0.91 18.83
CA LYS A 40 -12.25 0.56 18.06
C LYS A 40 -12.80 -0.78 18.49
N LYS A 41 -11.99 -1.83 18.62
CA LYS A 41 -12.40 -3.17 19.06
C LYS A 41 -13.04 -3.17 20.47
N ARG A 42 -12.57 -2.29 21.34
CA ARG A 42 -13.08 -2.12 22.71
C ARG A 42 -14.22 -1.12 22.83
N GLY A 43 -14.66 -0.53 21.73
CA GLY A 43 -15.73 0.48 21.73
C GLY A 43 -15.35 1.80 22.43
N ILE A 44 -14.05 2.10 22.53
CA ILE A 44 -13.55 3.34 23.15
C ILE A 44 -13.64 4.47 22.12
N PRO A 45 -14.38 5.56 22.39
CA PRO A 45 -14.45 6.71 21.49
C PRO A 45 -13.06 7.35 21.27
N HIS A 46 -12.74 7.67 20.01
CA HIS A 46 -11.47 8.28 19.61
C HIS A 46 -11.68 9.38 18.55
N ARG A 47 -12.57 10.33 18.85
CA ARG A 47 -13.02 11.40 17.94
C ARG A 47 -12.01 12.55 17.89
N TYR A 48 -10.76 12.27 17.51
CA TYR A 48 -9.68 13.26 17.51
C TYR A 48 -9.83 14.37 16.48
N LEU A 49 -10.65 14.17 15.45
CA LEU A 49 -10.90 15.10 14.35
C LEU A 49 -12.36 15.61 14.35
N GLU A 50 -12.95 15.78 15.52
CA GLU A 50 -14.33 16.27 15.66
C GLU A 50 -14.52 17.59 14.90
N GLY A 51 -15.53 17.63 14.01
CA GLY A 51 -15.89 18.81 13.24
C GLY A 51 -14.99 19.12 12.04
N LYS A 52 -13.99 18.30 11.75
CA LYS A 52 -13.15 18.41 10.55
C LYS A 52 -13.88 17.93 9.31
N ASN A 53 -13.55 18.52 8.15
CA ASN A 53 -14.08 18.11 6.85
C ASN A 53 -12.93 17.61 5.97
N ILE A 54 -13.10 16.44 5.36
CA ILE A 54 -12.06 15.74 4.60
C ILE A 54 -12.52 15.56 3.16
N ALA A 55 -11.79 16.08 2.18
CA ALA A 55 -12.02 15.81 0.77
C ALA A 55 -11.40 14.45 0.38
N LEU A 56 -12.20 13.57 -0.24
CA LEU A 56 -11.75 12.30 -0.80
C LEU A 56 -11.78 12.39 -2.32
N LEU A 57 -10.63 12.72 -2.92
CA LEU A 57 -10.46 13.08 -4.32
C LEU A 57 -9.99 11.88 -5.16
N PHE A 58 -10.84 11.37 -6.05
CA PHE A 58 -10.58 10.13 -6.80
C PHE A 58 -10.60 10.34 -8.31
N GLU A 59 -9.47 10.17 -8.97
CA GLU A 59 -9.38 10.01 -10.43
C GLU A 59 -9.54 8.54 -10.86
N LYS A 60 -9.12 7.60 -9.99
CA LYS A 60 -9.26 6.14 -10.17
C LYS A 60 -10.26 5.58 -9.15
N PRO A 61 -11.22 4.73 -9.54
CA PRO A 61 -12.12 4.10 -8.58
C PRO A 61 -11.38 3.17 -7.62
N SER A 62 -11.88 3.06 -6.39
CA SER A 62 -11.38 2.10 -5.40
C SER A 62 -12.41 1.85 -4.32
N THR A 63 -12.79 0.60 -4.12
CA THR A 63 -13.66 0.20 -3.01
C THR A 63 -12.93 0.34 -1.68
N ARG A 64 -11.76 -0.25 -1.54
CA ARG A 64 -11.01 -0.32 -0.27
C ARG A 64 -10.54 1.05 0.20
N THR A 65 -9.86 1.83 -0.63
CA THR A 65 -9.38 3.15 -0.24
C THR A 65 -10.54 4.08 0.14
N ARG A 66 -11.62 4.09 -0.66
CA ARG A 66 -12.80 4.89 -0.37
C ARG A 66 -13.43 4.49 0.97
N CYS A 67 -13.70 3.21 1.18
CA CYS A 67 -14.29 2.72 2.44
C CYS A 67 -13.38 3.00 3.64
N ALA A 68 -12.06 2.78 3.49
CA ALA A 68 -11.10 2.98 4.57
C ALA A 68 -11.04 4.45 5.01
N PHE A 69 -10.88 5.41 4.08
CA PHE A 69 -10.90 6.84 4.41
C PHE A 69 -12.26 7.32 4.93
N THR A 70 -13.37 6.83 4.36
CA THR A 70 -14.72 7.18 4.83
C THR A 70 -14.91 6.75 6.28
N VAL A 71 -14.64 5.47 6.58
CA VAL A 71 -14.84 4.94 7.95
C VAL A 71 -13.82 5.53 8.91
N ALA A 72 -12.56 5.72 8.50
CA ALA A 72 -11.53 6.39 9.30
C ALA A 72 -11.98 7.81 9.72
N SER A 73 -12.48 8.59 8.76
CA SER A 73 -13.01 9.94 9.03
C SER A 73 -14.14 9.92 10.05
N ILE A 74 -15.14 9.05 9.85
CA ILE A 74 -16.30 8.93 10.74
C ILE A 74 -15.88 8.49 12.15
N ASP A 75 -15.00 7.50 12.27
CA ASP A 75 -14.50 7.03 13.58
C ASP A 75 -13.77 8.16 14.32
N LEU A 76 -13.01 9.00 13.60
CA LEU A 76 -12.30 10.14 14.16
C LEU A 76 -13.19 11.39 14.40
N GLY A 77 -14.47 11.36 14.02
CA GLY A 77 -15.41 12.47 14.19
C GLY A 77 -15.40 13.47 13.06
N ALA A 78 -14.70 13.22 11.98
CA ALA A 78 -14.65 14.06 10.80
C ALA A 78 -15.78 13.72 9.82
N HIS A 79 -16.05 14.65 8.88
CA HIS A 79 -16.98 14.47 7.78
C HIS A 79 -16.22 14.22 6.47
N PRO A 80 -16.32 13.04 5.84
CA PRO A 80 -15.73 12.77 4.53
C PRO A 80 -16.67 13.20 3.40
N GLU A 81 -16.16 13.93 2.41
CA GLU A 81 -16.84 14.25 1.16
C GLU A 81 -16.15 13.56 -0.02
N TYR A 82 -16.87 12.69 -0.71
CA TYR A 82 -16.34 11.98 -1.87
C TYR A 82 -16.48 12.80 -3.15
N LEU A 83 -15.35 13.02 -3.81
CA LEU A 83 -15.23 13.78 -5.06
C LEU A 83 -14.64 12.86 -6.14
N GLY A 84 -15.50 12.19 -6.89
CA GLY A 84 -15.11 11.29 -7.97
C GLY A 84 -14.73 12.03 -9.26
N LYS A 85 -14.16 11.29 -10.21
CA LYS A 85 -13.69 11.81 -11.52
C LYS A 85 -14.72 12.64 -12.28
N ASN A 86 -16.02 12.37 -12.10
CA ASN A 86 -17.09 13.10 -12.79
C ASN A 86 -17.60 14.30 -11.99
N ASP A 87 -17.23 14.42 -10.73
CA ASP A 87 -17.66 15.48 -9.82
C ASP A 87 -16.68 16.66 -9.82
N ILE A 88 -15.47 16.47 -10.36
CA ILE A 88 -14.37 17.42 -10.32
C ILE A 88 -13.93 17.86 -11.72
N GLN A 89 -13.29 19.03 -11.78
CA GLN A 89 -12.76 19.61 -13.02
C GLN A 89 -11.22 19.55 -13.10
N LEU A 90 -10.58 18.89 -12.14
CA LEU A 90 -9.14 18.76 -11.99
C LEU A 90 -8.47 18.33 -13.31
N GLY A 91 -7.50 19.10 -13.76
CA GLY A 91 -6.75 18.85 -14.99
C GLY A 91 -7.54 19.01 -16.31
N LYS A 92 -8.82 19.38 -16.25
CA LYS A 92 -9.67 19.58 -17.43
C LYS A 92 -10.02 21.05 -17.65
N LYS A 93 -10.75 21.64 -16.73
CA LYS A 93 -11.16 23.06 -16.78
C LYS A 93 -10.52 23.87 -15.66
N GLU A 94 -9.92 23.21 -14.69
CA GLU A 94 -9.28 23.83 -13.57
C GLU A 94 -7.88 23.23 -13.36
N SER A 95 -6.88 24.06 -13.06
CA SER A 95 -5.52 23.61 -12.78
C SER A 95 -5.44 22.87 -11.44
N VAL A 96 -4.40 22.07 -11.25
CA VAL A 96 -4.12 21.43 -9.95
C VAL A 96 -3.96 22.47 -8.86
N GLU A 97 -3.27 23.59 -9.16
CA GLU A 97 -3.03 24.69 -8.24
C GLU A 97 -4.34 25.38 -7.81
N ASP A 98 -5.24 25.68 -8.75
CA ASP A 98 -6.51 26.33 -8.44
C ASP A 98 -7.43 25.40 -7.65
N THR A 99 -7.54 24.13 -8.06
CA THR A 99 -8.32 23.12 -7.33
C THR A 99 -7.78 22.96 -5.90
N ALA A 100 -6.45 22.89 -5.72
CA ALA A 100 -5.82 22.80 -4.40
C ALA A 100 -6.18 23.98 -3.51
N LYS A 101 -6.08 25.22 -4.03
CA LYS A 101 -6.42 26.44 -3.30
C LYS A 101 -7.91 26.52 -2.90
N VAL A 102 -8.80 26.03 -3.77
CA VAL A 102 -10.24 25.98 -3.48
C VAL A 102 -10.52 24.97 -2.39
N LEU A 103 -10.04 23.72 -2.56
CA LEU A 103 -10.27 22.64 -1.58
C LEU A 103 -9.66 22.96 -0.23
N GLY A 104 -8.43 23.50 -0.18
CA GLY A 104 -7.77 23.87 1.06
C GLY A 104 -8.42 25.01 1.84
N ARG A 105 -9.39 25.73 1.23
CA ARG A 105 -10.22 26.74 1.94
C ARG A 105 -11.54 26.18 2.45
N MET A 106 -11.93 24.99 2.00
CA MET A 106 -13.19 24.34 2.35
C MET A 106 -12.98 23.14 3.28
N PHE A 107 -11.86 22.43 3.11
CA PHE A 107 -11.55 21.20 3.81
C PHE A 107 -10.30 21.35 4.71
N ASP A 108 -10.23 20.54 5.74
CA ASP A 108 -9.11 20.51 6.68
C ASP A 108 -7.99 19.56 6.23
N GLY A 109 -8.31 18.60 5.35
CA GLY A 109 -7.36 17.67 4.75
C GLY A 109 -7.90 17.08 3.46
N ILE A 110 -7.00 16.60 2.60
CA ILE A 110 -7.32 16.07 1.26
C ILE A 110 -6.70 14.68 1.10
N GLU A 111 -7.51 13.67 0.83
CA GLU A 111 -7.03 12.41 0.26
C GLU A 111 -7.04 12.52 -1.26
N PHE A 112 -6.02 11.98 -1.90
CA PHE A 112 -5.94 11.89 -3.36
C PHE A 112 -5.61 10.46 -3.79
N ARG A 113 -6.41 9.93 -4.70
CA ARG A 113 -6.13 8.69 -5.42
C ARG A 113 -6.22 8.92 -6.91
N GLY A 114 -5.09 8.82 -7.60
CA GLY A 114 -5.03 9.15 -9.02
C GLY A 114 -3.89 8.49 -9.77
N PHE A 115 -3.42 9.17 -10.82
CA PHE A 115 -2.36 8.69 -11.69
C PHE A 115 -1.01 9.32 -11.31
N SER A 116 -0.88 10.63 -11.51
CA SER A 116 0.40 11.31 -11.41
C SER A 116 0.80 11.63 -9.98
N GLN A 117 2.05 11.34 -9.64
CA GLN A 117 2.66 11.79 -8.39
C GLN A 117 2.76 13.33 -8.34
N GLU A 118 3.02 13.98 -9.47
CA GLU A 118 3.08 15.46 -9.55
C GLU A 118 1.73 16.10 -9.16
N THR A 119 0.60 15.43 -9.46
CA THR A 119 -0.72 15.94 -9.07
C THR A 119 -0.88 15.96 -7.55
N VAL A 120 -0.54 14.88 -6.85
CA VAL A 120 -0.68 14.84 -5.38
C VAL A 120 0.32 15.78 -4.70
N GLU A 121 1.52 15.92 -5.25
CA GLU A 121 2.51 16.89 -4.77
C GLU A 121 2.05 18.34 -5.01
N GLY A 122 1.46 18.64 -6.17
CA GLY A 122 0.85 19.94 -6.46
C GLY A 122 -0.31 20.28 -5.52
N LEU A 123 -1.17 19.31 -5.20
CA LEU A 123 -2.22 19.47 -4.19
C LEU A 123 -1.61 19.81 -2.82
N ALA A 124 -0.59 19.10 -2.39
CA ALA A 124 0.08 19.35 -1.12
C ALA A 124 0.78 20.72 -1.06
N MET A 125 1.40 21.13 -2.16
CA MET A 125 2.11 22.40 -2.27
C MET A 125 1.17 23.61 -2.17
N HIS A 126 -0.03 23.51 -2.73
CA HIS A 126 -0.89 24.68 -2.94
C HIS A 126 -2.16 24.72 -2.06
N SER A 127 -2.56 23.60 -1.43
CA SER A 127 -3.78 23.56 -0.62
C SER A 127 -3.66 24.27 0.72
N GLY A 128 -2.48 24.25 1.35
CA GLY A 128 -2.28 24.76 2.72
C GLY A 128 -2.83 23.84 3.82
N VAL A 129 -3.26 22.64 3.48
CA VAL A 129 -3.73 21.59 4.41
C VAL A 129 -3.00 20.28 4.12
N PRO A 130 -2.94 19.32 5.08
CA PRO A 130 -2.37 18.00 4.83
C PRO A 130 -3.03 17.28 3.67
N VAL A 131 -2.19 16.66 2.81
CA VAL A 131 -2.62 15.82 1.69
C VAL A 131 -2.10 14.42 1.90
N TRP A 132 -2.96 13.41 1.69
CA TRP A 132 -2.63 11.99 1.85
C TRP A 132 -2.75 11.26 0.52
N ASN A 133 -1.67 10.62 0.12
CA ASN A 133 -1.61 9.81 -1.10
C ASN A 133 -2.30 8.45 -0.88
N GLY A 134 -3.52 8.31 -1.37
CA GLY A 134 -4.26 7.04 -1.37
C GLY A 134 -3.73 6.04 -2.39
N LEU A 135 -3.13 6.51 -3.49
CA LEU A 135 -2.35 5.80 -4.51
C LEU A 135 -2.02 6.74 -5.67
N THR A 136 -0.81 6.66 -6.16
CA THR A 136 -0.40 7.14 -7.51
C THR A 136 0.27 6.01 -8.30
N ASP A 137 0.67 6.27 -9.53
CA ASP A 137 1.42 5.29 -10.33
C ASP A 137 2.83 5.03 -9.76
N SER A 138 3.36 5.94 -8.93
CA SER A 138 4.68 5.82 -8.31
C SER A 138 4.68 5.21 -6.91
N TRP A 139 3.67 5.54 -6.07
CA TRP A 139 3.66 5.21 -4.65
C TRP A 139 2.27 4.82 -4.12
N HIS A 140 2.27 3.92 -3.13
CA HIS A 140 1.06 3.55 -2.37
C HIS A 140 1.31 3.53 -0.85
N PRO A 141 1.68 4.66 -0.23
CA PRO A 141 2.20 4.71 1.13
C PRO A 141 1.19 4.25 2.20
N THR A 142 -0.10 4.48 1.99
CA THR A 142 -1.15 4.04 2.92
C THR A 142 -1.31 2.51 2.93
N GLN A 143 -0.95 1.81 1.84
CA GLN A 143 -0.92 0.35 1.81
C GLN A 143 0.24 -0.19 2.65
N MET A 144 1.44 0.39 2.49
CA MET A 144 2.64 -0.04 3.25
C MET A 144 2.43 -0.03 4.76
N LEU A 145 1.76 0.99 5.29
CA LEU A 145 1.44 1.03 6.72
C LEU A 145 0.53 -0.14 7.14
N ALA A 146 -0.46 -0.48 6.30
CA ALA A 146 -1.39 -1.58 6.58
C ALA A 146 -0.69 -2.93 6.53
N ASP A 147 0.15 -3.15 5.51
CA ASP A 147 0.91 -4.37 5.33
C ASP A 147 1.86 -4.59 6.52
N PHE A 148 2.56 -3.54 6.94
CA PHE A 148 3.51 -3.63 8.04
C PHE A 148 2.83 -3.75 9.40
N LEU A 149 1.68 -3.13 9.60
CA LEU A 149 0.85 -3.41 10.78
C LEU A 149 0.44 -4.89 10.82
N THR A 150 -0.02 -5.43 9.70
CA THR A 150 -0.43 -6.85 9.58
C THR A 150 0.74 -7.78 9.85
N ILE A 151 1.90 -7.53 9.25
CA ILE A 151 3.12 -8.31 9.50
C ILE A 151 3.49 -8.25 10.99
N LYS A 152 3.44 -7.07 11.60
CA LYS A 152 3.75 -6.90 13.02
C LYS A 152 2.77 -7.64 13.93
N GLU A 153 1.49 -7.70 13.57
CA GLU A 153 0.45 -8.44 14.32
C GLU A 153 0.66 -9.96 14.24
N HIS A 154 1.10 -10.49 13.09
CA HIS A 154 1.23 -11.93 12.87
C HIS A 154 2.63 -12.48 13.18
N ILE A 155 3.69 -11.69 12.93
CA ILE A 155 5.10 -12.11 13.14
C ILE A 155 5.67 -11.54 14.44
N GLY A 156 5.14 -10.40 14.93
CA GLY A 156 5.57 -9.76 16.17
C GLY A 156 6.64 -8.66 16.01
N HIS A 157 7.28 -8.55 14.87
CA HIS A 157 8.31 -7.54 14.58
C HIS A 157 8.35 -7.24 13.08
N LEU A 158 9.11 -6.18 12.69
CA LEU A 158 9.35 -5.81 11.29
C LEU A 158 10.83 -6.00 10.92
N LYS A 159 11.74 -5.56 11.79
CA LYS A 159 13.17 -5.58 11.51
C LYS A 159 13.68 -7.00 11.27
N GLY A 160 14.37 -7.19 10.13
CA GLY A 160 14.91 -8.47 9.71
C GLY A 160 13.90 -9.47 9.13
N VAL A 161 12.61 -9.15 9.07
CA VAL A 161 11.61 -9.97 8.37
C VAL A 161 12.01 -10.11 6.92
N LYS A 162 12.01 -11.34 6.42
CA LYS A 162 12.30 -11.67 5.02
C LYS A 162 11.02 -11.56 4.21
N PHE A 163 10.86 -10.43 3.56
CA PHE A 163 9.70 -10.12 2.74
C PHE A 163 10.03 -10.29 1.27
N VAL A 164 9.23 -11.05 0.55
CA VAL A 164 9.39 -11.29 -0.89
C VAL A 164 8.16 -10.79 -1.63
N TYR A 165 8.33 -9.76 -2.44
CA TYR A 165 7.36 -9.36 -3.46
C TYR A 165 7.63 -10.16 -4.74
N VAL A 166 6.61 -10.80 -5.29
CA VAL A 166 6.70 -11.64 -6.50
C VAL A 166 5.76 -11.10 -7.57
N GLY A 167 6.27 -10.74 -8.73
CA GLY A 167 5.42 -10.24 -9.83
C GLY A 167 6.05 -9.11 -10.64
N ASP A 168 5.27 -8.10 -11.02
CA ASP A 168 5.76 -6.91 -11.73
C ASP A 168 6.52 -5.98 -10.77
N GLY A 169 7.84 -5.97 -10.89
CA GLY A 169 8.72 -5.14 -10.06
C GLY A 169 8.73 -3.65 -10.42
N ARG A 170 8.04 -3.23 -11.49
CA ARG A 170 8.00 -1.82 -11.93
C ARG A 170 6.79 -1.06 -11.43
N ASN A 171 5.87 -1.71 -10.75
CA ASN A 171 4.66 -1.06 -10.26
C ASN A 171 4.91 -0.26 -8.97
N ASN A 172 3.92 0.55 -8.57
CA ASN A 172 3.98 1.37 -7.36
C ASN A 172 4.12 0.56 -6.06
N MET A 173 3.60 -0.67 -6.03
CA MET A 173 3.73 -1.54 -4.85
C MET A 173 5.18 -1.96 -4.65
N ALA A 174 5.88 -2.39 -5.71
CA ALA A 174 7.29 -2.74 -5.63
C ALA A 174 8.16 -1.56 -5.20
N ASN A 175 7.91 -0.36 -5.74
CA ASN A 175 8.60 0.87 -5.33
C ASN A 175 8.38 1.16 -3.84
N SER A 176 7.13 1.15 -3.41
CA SER A 176 6.74 1.40 -2.02
C SER A 176 7.35 0.37 -1.06
N PHE A 177 7.31 -0.92 -1.40
CA PHE A 177 7.92 -1.99 -0.59
C PHE A 177 9.43 -1.83 -0.46
N LEU A 178 10.14 -1.52 -1.55
CA LEU A 178 11.59 -1.32 -1.50
C LEU A 178 11.96 -0.21 -0.51
N VAL A 179 11.28 0.93 -0.59
CA VAL A 179 11.59 2.09 0.26
C VAL A 179 11.09 1.89 1.69
N ALA A 180 9.85 1.48 1.89
CA ALA A 180 9.29 1.28 3.22
C ALA A 180 9.96 0.12 3.96
N GLY A 181 10.23 -1.00 3.28
CA GLY A 181 10.94 -2.14 3.87
C GLY A 181 12.38 -1.80 4.25
N ALA A 182 13.07 -1.03 3.40
CA ALA A 182 14.38 -0.48 3.73
C ALA A 182 14.32 0.40 4.98
N LEU A 183 13.31 1.27 5.08
CA LEU A 183 13.15 2.22 6.19
C LEU A 183 13.04 1.51 7.54
N VAL A 184 12.31 0.40 7.63
CA VAL A 184 12.09 -0.36 8.87
C VAL A 184 13.07 -1.52 9.07
N GLY A 185 14.10 -1.64 8.22
CA GLY A 185 15.17 -2.61 8.38
C GLY A 185 14.81 -4.05 8.04
N MET A 186 13.90 -4.29 7.07
CA MET A 186 13.57 -5.62 6.57
C MET A 186 14.64 -6.19 5.63
N ASP A 187 14.64 -7.50 5.42
CA ASP A 187 15.27 -8.18 4.27
C ASP A 187 14.23 -8.19 3.14
N MET A 188 14.23 -7.10 2.36
CA MET A 188 13.27 -6.85 1.28
C MET A 188 13.78 -7.44 -0.04
N ARG A 189 12.98 -8.28 -0.67
CA ARG A 189 13.32 -8.96 -1.91
C ARG A 189 12.25 -8.73 -2.96
N ILE A 190 12.65 -8.27 -4.15
CA ILE A 190 11.79 -8.20 -5.34
C ILE A 190 12.17 -9.36 -6.25
N CYS A 191 11.23 -10.26 -6.50
CA CYS A 191 11.35 -11.40 -7.40
C CYS A 191 10.52 -11.13 -8.67
N SER A 192 11.18 -10.82 -9.77
CA SER A 192 10.54 -10.37 -11.01
C SER A 192 11.37 -10.79 -12.22
N PRO A 193 10.78 -10.92 -13.43
CA PRO A 193 11.55 -11.00 -14.66
C PRO A 193 12.47 -9.78 -14.81
N GLU A 194 13.67 -9.93 -15.39
CA GLU A 194 14.61 -8.82 -15.53
C GLU A 194 14.04 -7.61 -16.31
N SER A 195 13.17 -7.86 -17.29
CA SER A 195 12.47 -6.80 -18.04
C SER A 195 11.46 -6.01 -17.22
N LEU A 196 11.11 -6.50 -16.04
CA LEU A 196 10.18 -5.90 -15.10
C LEU A 196 10.84 -5.54 -13.75
N PHE A 197 12.16 -5.38 -13.70
CA PHE A 197 12.83 -4.89 -12.50
C PHE A 197 12.44 -3.43 -12.20
N PRO A 198 12.40 -3.04 -10.94
CA PRO A 198 12.25 -1.64 -10.56
C PRO A 198 13.30 -0.75 -11.23
N GLU A 199 12.97 0.51 -11.40
CA GLU A 199 13.95 1.50 -11.92
C GLU A 199 15.18 1.57 -10.99
N GLN A 200 16.36 1.70 -11.59
CA GLN A 200 17.63 1.67 -10.85
C GLN A 200 17.70 2.75 -9.76
N GLU A 201 17.10 3.92 -10.00
CA GLU A 201 17.04 5.02 -9.03
C GLU A 201 16.29 4.62 -7.74
N ILE A 202 15.22 3.83 -7.86
CA ILE A 202 14.46 3.33 -6.70
C ILE A 202 15.27 2.29 -5.94
N ILE A 203 15.95 1.39 -6.66
CA ILE A 203 16.83 0.38 -6.04
C ILE A 203 17.95 1.05 -5.26
N ASP A 204 18.58 2.08 -5.84
CA ASP A 204 19.70 2.80 -5.23
C ASP A 204 19.23 3.58 -3.99
N LEU A 205 18.09 4.26 -4.09
CA LEU A 205 17.45 4.94 -2.96
C LEU A 205 17.15 3.95 -1.80
N ALA A 206 16.55 2.81 -2.11
CA ALA A 206 16.23 1.79 -1.10
C ALA A 206 17.51 1.23 -0.44
N LYS A 207 18.58 1.01 -1.20
CA LYS A 207 19.87 0.57 -0.65
C LYS A 207 20.47 1.61 0.30
N GLU A 208 20.46 2.90 -0.09
CA GLU A 208 20.96 3.98 0.77
C GLU A 208 20.19 4.05 2.10
N ILE A 209 18.86 3.88 2.05
CA ILE A 209 18.02 3.85 3.26
C ILE A 209 18.34 2.59 4.09
N ALA A 210 18.47 1.42 3.46
CA ALA A 210 18.76 0.16 4.12
C ALA A 210 20.10 0.16 4.87
N GLU A 211 21.10 0.88 4.38
CA GLU A 211 22.39 1.05 5.10
C GLU A 211 22.20 1.69 6.48
N LYS A 212 21.25 2.64 6.60
CA LYS A 212 20.99 3.36 7.86
C LYS A 212 20.18 2.51 8.86
N SER A 213 19.24 1.70 8.36
CA SER A 213 18.36 0.85 9.18
C SER A 213 18.93 -0.54 9.47
N ASN A 214 20.06 -0.93 8.83
CA ASN A 214 20.58 -2.29 8.74
C ASN A 214 19.60 -3.27 8.05
N GLY A 215 18.82 -2.80 7.10
CA GLY A 215 17.99 -3.61 6.20
C GLY A 215 18.83 -4.22 5.06
N ARG A 216 18.16 -5.04 4.26
CA ARG A 216 18.78 -5.64 3.08
C ARG A 216 17.84 -5.49 1.88
N ILE A 217 18.39 -5.17 0.72
CA ILE A 217 17.66 -5.06 -0.54
C ILE A 217 18.21 -6.06 -1.55
N THR A 218 17.34 -6.89 -2.11
CA THR A 218 17.67 -7.86 -3.17
C THR A 218 16.65 -7.70 -4.30
N VAL A 219 17.13 -7.61 -5.55
CA VAL A 219 16.29 -7.68 -6.75
C VAL A 219 16.85 -8.82 -7.59
N THR A 220 16.02 -9.82 -7.91
CA THR A 220 16.46 -11.02 -8.61
C THR A 220 15.35 -11.62 -9.44
N SER A 221 15.73 -12.29 -10.55
CA SER A 221 14.82 -13.11 -11.34
C SER A 221 14.83 -14.59 -10.90
N ASN A 222 15.72 -14.96 -9.98
CA ASN A 222 15.84 -16.31 -9.46
C ASN A 222 14.84 -16.54 -8.31
N ILE A 223 13.78 -17.28 -8.59
CA ILE A 223 12.70 -17.56 -7.62
C ILE A 223 13.23 -18.31 -6.39
N ASP A 224 14.07 -19.34 -6.57
CA ASP A 224 14.56 -20.15 -5.47
C ASP A 224 15.44 -19.33 -4.50
N GLU A 225 16.24 -18.40 -5.03
CA GLU A 225 17.01 -17.45 -4.24
C GLU A 225 16.10 -16.47 -3.48
N ALA A 226 15.12 -15.90 -4.18
CA ALA A 226 14.23 -14.90 -3.62
C ALA A 226 13.41 -15.45 -2.45
N VAL A 227 12.77 -16.62 -2.64
CA VAL A 227 11.80 -17.15 -1.66
C VAL A 227 12.45 -17.93 -0.51
N SER A 228 13.73 -18.30 -0.61
CA SER A 228 14.40 -19.09 0.40
C SER A 228 14.34 -18.44 1.78
N GLY A 229 13.72 -19.15 2.74
CA GLY A 229 13.51 -18.69 4.11
C GLY A 229 12.60 -17.49 4.26
N ALA A 230 11.74 -17.19 3.27
CA ALA A 230 10.82 -16.07 3.36
C ALA A 230 9.83 -16.20 4.54
N ASP A 231 9.57 -15.09 5.21
CA ASP A 231 8.56 -14.97 6.26
C ASP A 231 7.24 -14.48 5.67
N VAL A 232 7.32 -13.69 4.59
CA VAL A 232 6.17 -13.13 3.88
C VAL A 232 6.35 -13.33 2.38
N LEU A 233 5.32 -13.86 1.73
CA LEU A 233 5.14 -13.82 0.29
C LEU A 233 4.04 -12.81 -0.04
N TYR A 234 4.34 -11.88 -0.94
CA TYR A 234 3.41 -10.86 -1.40
C TYR A 234 3.33 -10.86 -2.92
N THR A 235 2.15 -10.67 -3.46
CA THR A 235 1.98 -10.42 -4.89
C THR A 235 0.89 -9.37 -5.14
N ASP A 236 0.83 -8.85 -6.34
CA ASP A 236 -0.20 -7.93 -6.83
C ASP A 236 -0.61 -8.35 -8.24
N VAL A 237 -1.70 -7.79 -8.73
CA VAL A 237 -2.20 -8.06 -10.09
C VAL A 237 -1.09 -7.88 -11.13
N TRP A 238 -1.04 -8.79 -12.11
CA TRP A 238 -0.05 -8.72 -13.18
C TRP A 238 -0.28 -7.57 -14.16
N VAL A 239 -1.51 -7.07 -14.22
CA VAL A 239 -1.93 -5.99 -15.12
C VAL A 239 -2.59 -4.89 -14.30
N SER A 240 -1.94 -3.73 -14.24
CA SER A 240 -2.47 -2.56 -13.56
C SER A 240 -3.64 -1.93 -14.32
N MET A 241 -4.49 -1.17 -13.61
CA MET A 241 -5.57 -0.41 -14.22
C MET A 241 -5.05 0.57 -15.29
N GLY A 242 -5.55 0.45 -16.51
CA GLY A 242 -5.14 1.23 -17.67
C GLY A 242 -4.12 0.54 -18.56
N GLU A 243 -3.72 -0.70 -18.25
CA GLU A 243 -2.80 -1.54 -19.04
C GLU A 243 -3.48 -2.82 -19.55
N GLU A 244 -4.80 -2.83 -19.68
CA GLU A 244 -5.58 -4.03 -20.04
C GLU A 244 -5.20 -4.62 -21.41
N ASP A 245 -4.57 -3.85 -22.28
CA ASP A 245 -4.01 -4.30 -23.56
C ASP A 245 -2.78 -5.19 -23.42
N LYS A 246 -2.13 -5.19 -22.25
CA LYS A 246 -0.90 -5.95 -21.97
C LYS A 246 -1.13 -7.34 -21.37
N PHE A 247 -2.36 -7.80 -21.21
CA PHE A 247 -2.65 -9.10 -20.57
C PHE A 247 -1.85 -10.26 -21.17
N ALA A 248 -1.80 -10.39 -22.50
CA ALA A 248 -1.08 -11.50 -23.14
C ALA A 248 0.42 -11.50 -22.83
N GLU A 249 1.06 -10.34 -22.92
CA GLU A 249 2.49 -10.16 -22.60
C GLU A 249 2.77 -10.46 -21.12
N ARG A 250 1.94 -9.93 -20.22
CA ARG A 250 2.12 -10.10 -18.79
C ARG A 250 1.91 -11.55 -18.34
N ILE A 251 0.93 -12.24 -18.90
CA ILE A 251 0.70 -13.66 -18.64
C ILE A 251 1.92 -14.48 -19.04
N GLU A 252 2.46 -14.26 -20.25
CA GLU A 252 3.66 -14.97 -20.72
C GLU A 252 4.86 -14.75 -19.81
N LEU A 253 5.11 -13.49 -19.41
CA LEU A 253 6.25 -13.13 -18.58
C LEU A 253 6.12 -13.58 -17.13
N LEU A 254 4.92 -13.48 -16.55
CA LEU A 254 4.70 -13.61 -15.10
C LEU A 254 4.16 -14.97 -14.67
N THR A 255 3.70 -15.84 -15.59
CA THR A 255 3.28 -17.21 -15.25
C THR A 255 4.31 -17.98 -14.39
N PRO A 256 5.63 -17.92 -14.65
CA PRO A 256 6.61 -18.58 -13.77
C PRO A 256 6.66 -17.99 -12.35
N TYR A 257 6.19 -16.76 -12.17
CA TYR A 257 6.19 -16.01 -10.91
C TYR A 257 4.82 -16.08 -10.18
N GLN A 258 3.90 -16.95 -10.60
CA GLN A 258 2.65 -17.18 -9.89
C GLN A 258 2.91 -17.70 -8.47
N VAL A 259 2.31 -17.09 -7.47
CA VAL A 259 2.36 -17.61 -6.10
C VAL A 259 1.42 -18.79 -5.97
N ASN A 260 2.00 -19.98 -5.83
CA ASN A 260 1.33 -21.27 -5.69
C ASN A 260 1.92 -22.09 -4.53
N MET A 261 1.32 -23.22 -4.21
CA MET A 261 1.79 -24.06 -3.09
C MET A 261 3.19 -24.65 -3.30
N GLU A 262 3.69 -24.76 -4.53
CA GLU A 262 5.07 -25.13 -4.80
C GLU A 262 6.03 -24.01 -4.35
N MET A 263 5.73 -22.77 -4.70
CA MET A 263 6.50 -21.61 -4.25
C MET A 263 6.46 -21.47 -2.73
N VAL A 264 5.30 -21.66 -2.10
CA VAL A 264 5.17 -21.70 -0.63
C VAL A 264 6.10 -22.73 -0.02
N LYS A 265 6.15 -23.95 -0.55
CA LYS A 265 7.06 -25.02 -0.08
C LYS A 265 8.53 -24.67 -0.28
N LYS A 266 8.89 -23.99 -1.37
CA LYS A 266 10.27 -23.53 -1.64
C LYS A 266 10.78 -22.53 -0.61
N THR A 267 9.93 -21.84 0.14
CA THR A 267 10.37 -20.98 1.25
C THR A 267 11.09 -21.76 2.35
N GLY A 268 10.72 -23.02 2.55
CA GLY A 268 11.21 -23.83 3.66
C GLY A 268 10.73 -23.35 5.02
N ASN A 269 9.81 -22.40 5.07
CA ASN A 269 9.25 -21.83 6.29
C ASN A 269 7.79 -22.27 6.46
N GLU A 270 7.52 -23.09 7.47
CA GLU A 270 6.17 -23.59 7.75
C GLU A 270 5.20 -22.47 8.19
N ASN A 271 5.73 -21.35 8.68
CA ASN A 271 4.95 -20.20 9.17
C ASN A 271 4.92 -19.03 8.19
N VAL A 272 5.31 -19.23 6.93
CA VAL A 272 5.22 -18.16 5.92
C VAL A 272 3.78 -17.70 5.76
N ILE A 273 3.57 -16.38 5.76
CA ILE A 273 2.26 -15.77 5.50
C ILE A 273 2.18 -15.23 4.08
N PHE A 274 0.96 -15.18 3.54
CA PHE A 274 0.65 -14.63 2.24
C PHE A 274 -0.17 -13.35 2.39
N LEU A 275 0.23 -12.30 1.67
CA LEU A 275 -0.41 -10.99 1.63
C LEU A 275 -0.68 -10.56 0.18
N HIS A 276 -1.71 -9.72 -0.01
CA HIS A 276 -2.11 -9.15 -1.30
C HIS A 276 -3.02 -7.94 -1.08
N CYS A 277 -2.71 -6.80 -1.70
CA CYS A 277 -3.49 -5.56 -1.53
C CYS A 277 -4.94 -5.62 -2.02
N LEU A 278 -5.29 -6.68 -2.76
CA LEU A 278 -6.60 -6.87 -3.41
C LEU A 278 -6.96 -5.77 -4.44
N PRO A 279 -7.72 -6.09 -5.52
CA PRO A 279 -8.35 -7.38 -5.81
C PRO A 279 -7.33 -8.41 -6.28
N ALA A 280 -7.61 -9.72 -6.13
CA ALA A 280 -6.80 -10.81 -6.63
C ALA A 280 -7.54 -11.62 -7.70
N PHE A 281 -6.82 -12.11 -8.72
CA PHE A 281 -7.36 -13.00 -9.74
C PHE A 281 -6.99 -14.45 -9.43
N HIS A 282 -7.60 -15.00 -8.39
CA HIS A 282 -7.35 -16.35 -7.89
C HIS A 282 -8.39 -17.38 -8.34
N ASP A 283 -9.55 -16.92 -8.87
CA ASP A 283 -10.67 -17.79 -9.28
C ASP A 283 -11.48 -17.22 -10.46
N LEU A 284 -12.55 -17.93 -10.84
CA LEU A 284 -13.48 -17.56 -11.92
C LEU A 284 -14.77 -16.86 -11.43
N ASN A 285 -14.82 -16.40 -10.17
CA ASN A 285 -16.04 -15.79 -9.64
C ASN A 285 -16.23 -14.32 -10.08
N THR A 286 -15.26 -13.74 -10.79
CA THR A 286 -15.34 -12.38 -11.32
C THR A 286 -15.59 -12.37 -12.83
N THR A 287 -16.15 -11.27 -13.36
CA THR A 287 -16.33 -11.08 -14.80
C THR A 287 -15.00 -11.12 -15.55
N VAL A 288 -14.00 -10.39 -15.02
CA VAL A 288 -12.66 -10.32 -15.63
C VAL A 288 -11.97 -11.68 -15.60
N GLY A 289 -12.06 -12.43 -14.48
CA GLY A 289 -11.52 -13.78 -14.39
C GLY A 289 -12.09 -14.73 -15.46
N LYS A 290 -13.41 -14.66 -15.72
CA LYS A 290 -14.06 -15.44 -16.79
C LYS A 290 -13.60 -15.04 -18.18
N GLU A 291 -13.49 -13.75 -18.46
CA GLU A 291 -12.99 -13.23 -19.75
C GLU A 291 -11.53 -13.68 -20.01
N ILE A 292 -10.69 -13.67 -18.97
CA ILE A 292 -9.31 -14.14 -19.04
C ILE A 292 -9.28 -15.65 -19.31
N TYR A 293 -10.11 -16.45 -18.63
CA TYR A 293 -10.22 -17.87 -18.87
C TYR A 293 -10.68 -18.18 -20.30
N GLU A 294 -11.72 -17.50 -20.78
CA GLU A 294 -12.22 -17.67 -22.16
C GLU A 294 -11.14 -17.34 -23.21
N LYS A 295 -10.30 -16.35 -22.94
CA LYS A 295 -9.30 -15.86 -23.90
C LYS A 295 -7.96 -16.59 -23.82
N PHE A 296 -7.52 -16.95 -22.61
CA PHE A 296 -6.18 -17.49 -22.37
C PHE A 296 -6.16 -18.89 -21.75
N GLY A 297 -7.30 -19.42 -21.31
CA GLY A 297 -7.41 -20.76 -20.73
C GLY A 297 -6.82 -20.90 -19.32
N ILE A 298 -6.61 -19.79 -18.61
CA ILE A 298 -6.08 -19.78 -17.23
C ILE A 298 -7.17 -19.40 -16.25
N ASP A 299 -7.27 -20.10 -15.15
CA ASP A 299 -8.30 -19.96 -14.12
C ASP A 299 -7.86 -19.09 -12.91
N CYS A 300 -6.58 -18.83 -12.78
CA CYS A 300 -5.98 -17.95 -11.80
C CYS A 300 -4.71 -17.30 -12.39
N MET A 301 -4.38 -16.08 -11.92
CA MET A 301 -3.23 -15.34 -12.43
C MET A 301 -2.09 -15.28 -11.39
N GLU A 302 -1.96 -14.19 -10.66
CA GLU A 302 -0.83 -13.91 -9.77
C GLU A 302 -0.75 -14.83 -8.54
N VAL A 303 -1.88 -15.42 -8.14
CA VAL A 303 -1.97 -16.36 -7.03
C VAL A 303 -2.99 -17.46 -7.33
N THR A 304 -2.72 -18.68 -6.90
CA THR A 304 -3.69 -19.78 -6.97
C THR A 304 -4.72 -19.71 -5.86
N ASP A 305 -5.94 -20.19 -6.14
CA ASP A 305 -7.02 -20.27 -5.16
C ASP A 305 -6.62 -21.07 -3.91
N GLU A 306 -5.84 -22.14 -4.08
CA GLU A 306 -5.29 -22.95 -2.98
C GLU A 306 -4.44 -22.13 -1.99
N VAL A 307 -3.63 -21.17 -2.45
CA VAL A 307 -2.85 -20.30 -1.59
C VAL A 307 -3.75 -19.21 -0.99
N PHE A 308 -4.60 -18.61 -1.82
CA PHE A 308 -5.47 -17.51 -1.42
C PHE A 308 -6.44 -17.90 -0.30
N GLU A 309 -7.01 -19.11 -0.36
CA GLU A 309 -7.95 -19.65 0.63
C GLU A 309 -7.26 -20.43 1.78
N SER A 310 -5.94 -20.52 1.78
CA SER A 310 -5.20 -21.21 2.84
C SER A 310 -5.16 -20.42 4.15
N GLU A 311 -4.89 -21.11 5.27
CA GLU A 311 -4.67 -20.47 6.58
C GLU A 311 -3.45 -19.51 6.61
N ARG A 312 -2.60 -19.53 5.58
CA ARG A 312 -1.46 -18.63 5.41
C ARG A 312 -1.85 -17.26 4.87
N SER A 313 -3.01 -17.19 4.23
CA SER A 313 -3.53 -15.97 3.62
C SER A 313 -4.11 -15.04 4.67
N ILE A 314 -3.52 -13.86 4.82
CA ILE A 314 -3.90 -12.86 5.81
C ILE A 314 -4.44 -11.59 5.10
N VAL A 315 -4.87 -11.73 3.87
CA VAL A 315 -5.28 -10.61 2.99
C VAL A 315 -6.47 -9.80 3.52
N PHE A 316 -7.36 -10.41 4.29
CA PHE A 316 -8.52 -9.69 4.85
C PHE A 316 -8.17 -8.91 6.12
N ASP A 317 -7.24 -9.40 6.94
CA ASP A 317 -6.68 -8.64 8.07
C ASP A 317 -5.90 -7.42 7.55
N GLU A 318 -5.12 -7.62 6.48
CA GLU A 318 -4.43 -6.55 5.74
C GLU A 318 -5.41 -5.49 5.23
N ALA A 319 -6.49 -5.91 4.57
CA ALA A 319 -7.52 -5.01 4.07
C ALA A 319 -8.22 -4.23 5.21
N GLU A 320 -8.50 -4.86 6.35
CA GLU A 320 -9.03 -4.18 7.54
C GLU A 320 -8.04 -3.14 8.07
N ASN A 321 -6.76 -3.48 8.14
CA ASN A 321 -5.72 -2.60 8.66
C ASN A 321 -5.56 -1.30 7.88
N ARG A 322 -5.97 -1.24 6.59
CA ARG A 322 -6.04 0.00 5.81
C ARG A 322 -6.81 1.10 6.54
N MET A 323 -7.95 0.78 7.11
CA MET A 323 -8.77 1.74 7.85
C MET A 323 -8.04 2.25 9.11
N HIS A 324 -7.37 1.38 9.84
CA HIS A 324 -6.70 1.73 11.09
C HIS A 324 -5.44 2.57 10.86
N THR A 325 -4.66 2.25 9.84
CA THR A 325 -3.46 3.02 9.49
C THR A 325 -3.79 4.38 8.89
N ILE A 326 -4.86 4.48 8.10
CA ILE A 326 -5.39 5.76 7.61
C ILE A 326 -5.85 6.63 8.79
N LYS A 327 -6.54 6.06 9.80
CA LYS A 327 -6.86 6.80 11.03
C LYS A 327 -5.61 7.38 11.69
N ALA A 328 -4.55 6.58 11.80
CA ALA A 328 -3.30 7.03 12.42
C ALA A 328 -2.67 8.19 11.64
N VAL A 329 -2.59 8.09 10.31
CA VAL A 329 -2.06 9.16 9.46
C VAL A 329 -2.88 10.44 9.63
N MET A 330 -4.20 10.37 9.53
CA MET A 330 -5.09 11.53 9.68
C MET A 330 -4.98 12.16 11.07
N ALA A 331 -5.02 11.35 12.13
CA ALA A 331 -4.95 11.84 13.52
C ALA A 331 -3.59 12.42 13.89
N ALA A 332 -2.50 11.95 13.25
CA ALA A 332 -1.16 12.46 13.52
C ALA A 332 -0.84 13.75 12.76
N THR A 333 -1.52 14.01 11.63
CA THR A 333 -1.20 15.11 10.72
C THR A 333 -2.19 16.29 10.79
N LEU A 334 -3.40 16.08 11.30
CA LEU A 334 -4.44 17.09 11.56
C LEU A 334 -4.56 17.42 13.04
#